data_8f3a279c0e18aa4fa18b8f89f1ead16c
#
_entry.id   8f3a279c0e18aa4fa18b8f89f1ead16c
#
_cell.length_a   1.000
_cell.length_b   1.000
_cell.length_c   1.000
_cell.angle_alpha   90.00
_cell.angle_beta   90.00
_cell.angle_gamma   90.00
#
_symmetry.space_group_name_H-M   'P 1'
#
loop_
_entity.id
_entity.type
_entity.pdbx_description
1 polymer ?
#
loop_
_entity_poly.entity_id
_entity_poly.type
_entity_poly.pdbx_seq_one_letter_code
_entity_poly.pdbx_strand_id
1 'polypeptide(L)'
;VACSGDADFIPIEAQPEPGLSMPPAVEGPFPVTRVVDGDTVRVLIEGQDTSVRLIGIDTPETVAPNRPVECAGPEASVYAEQLMSGEDVYLELDASQGTYDNYNRILAYVWLEEDLMVNLAMIDAGLAEEYTYDDPYTYQQLFQEAEQDAKDDLRGLWGQIC
;
A
#
# COMPACT_ATOMS: atom_id res chain seq x y z
N VAL A 1 16.77 6.73 21.38
CA VAL A 1 15.48 6.70 22.02
C VAL A 1 14.39 6.29 21.07
N ALA A 2 14.42 6.81 19.83
CA ALA A 2 13.46 6.43 18.81
C ALA A 2 13.49 4.93 18.50
N CYS A 3 14.62 4.29 18.75
CA CYS A 3 14.81 2.88 18.42
C CYS A 3 14.05 1.92 19.34
N SER A 4 13.68 2.37 20.52
CA SER A 4 13.04 1.47 21.47
C SER A 4 11.58 1.20 21.16
N GLY A 5 10.93 2.07 20.39
CA GLY A 5 9.55 1.86 19.97
C GLY A 5 9.43 0.88 18.81
N ASP A 6 10.44 0.87 17.96
CA ASP A 6 10.40 0.07 16.73
C ASP A 6 10.51 -1.44 17.01
N ALA A 7 11.22 -1.81 18.06
CA ALA A 7 11.44 -3.22 18.39
C ALA A 7 10.17 -3.93 18.87
N ASP A 8 9.21 -3.17 19.36
CA ASP A 8 8.00 -3.73 19.93
C ASP A 8 6.78 -3.60 19.00
N PHE A 9 6.95 -2.97 17.83
CA PHE A 9 5.83 -2.82 16.90
C PHE A 9 5.57 -4.12 16.16
N ILE A 10 4.37 -4.66 16.36
CA ILE A 10 3.90 -5.84 15.65
C ILE A 10 2.61 -5.41 14.94
N PRO A 11 2.61 -5.31 13.61
CA PRO A 11 1.40 -4.96 12.88
C PRO A 11 0.38 -6.07 12.95
N ILE A 12 -0.89 -5.72 12.78
CA ILE A 12 -1.93 -6.74 12.64
C ILE A 12 -1.63 -7.58 11.40
N GLU A 13 -1.97 -8.86 11.46
CA GLU A 13 -1.83 -9.75 10.32
C GLU A 13 -2.75 -9.32 9.19
N ALA A 14 -2.23 -9.24 7.97
CA ALA A 14 -3.02 -8.91 6.80
C ALA A 14 -4.01 -10.04 6.50
N GLN A 15 -5.27 -9.68 6.30
CA GLN A 15 -6.33 -10.65 6.00
C GLN A 15 -7.23 -10.11 4.90
N PRO A 16 -7.83 -11.00 4.09
CA PRO A 16 -8.83 -10.57 3.10
C PRO A 16 -10.00 -9.87 3.79
N GLU A 17 -10.45 -8.78 3.18
CA GLU A 17 -11.62 -8.07 3.68
C GLU A 17 -12.88 -8.86 3.36
N PRO A 18 -13.75 -9.14 4.34
CA PRO A 18 -15.01 -9.84 4.08
C PRO A 18 -15.85 -9.11 3.03
N GLY A 19 -16.32 -9.85 2.04
CA GLY A 19 -17.13 -9.29 0.96
C GLY A 19 -16.36 -8.62 -0.17
N LEU A 20 -15.02 -8.55 -0.07
CA LEU A 20 -14.18 -7.98 -1.10
C LEU A 20 -13.42 -9.11 -1.82
N SER A 21 -13.55 -9.16 -3.13
CA SER A 21 -12.87 -10.15 -3.95
C SER A 21 -12.11 -9.50 -5.07
N MET A 22 -11.01 -10.12 -5.47
CA MET A 22 -10.25 -9.67 -6.62
C MET A 22 -11.11 -9.74 -7.87
N PRO A 23 -11.29 -8.61 -8.60
CA PRO A 23 -12.14 -8.62 -9.80
C PRO A 23 -11.53 -9.47 -10.91
N PRO A 24 -12.37 -10.01 -11.82
CA PRO A 24 -11.85 -10.80 -12.95
C PRO A 24 -11.05 -9.98 -13.97
N ALA A 25 -11.21 -8.67 -13.98
CA ALA A 25 -10.54 -7.78 -14.94
C ALA A 25 -9.12 -7.37 -14.54
N VAL A 26 -8.55 -7.95 -13.48
CA VAL A 26 -7.17 -7.68 -13.09
C VAL A 26 -6.18 -8.21 -14.12
N GLU A 27 -5.03 -7.57 -14.19
CA GLU A 27 -3.91 -8.02 -15.02
C GLU A 27 -2.85 -8.70 -14.14
N GLY A 28 -2.20 -9.71 -14.69
CA GLY A 28 -1.16 -10.44 -13.99
C GLY A 28 -1.36 -11.95 -14.06
N PRO A 29 -0.61 -12.74 -13.27
CA PRO A 29 0.32 -12.29 -12.22
C PRO A 29 1.60 -11.67 -12.77
N PHE A 30 2.15 -10.72 -12.04
CA PHE A 30 3.44 -10.11 -12.36
C PHE A 30 4.39 -10.28 -11.17
N PRO A 31 5.64 -10.74 -11.40
CA PRO A 31 6.59 -10.85 -10.30
C PRO A 31 6.96 -9.48 -9.74
N VAL A 32 7.03 -9.37 -8.43
CA VAL A 32 7.56 -8.19 -7.77
C VAL A 32 9.08 -8.20 -7.87
N THR A 33 9.66 -7.16 -8.44
CA THR A 33 11.11 -7.04 -8.55
C THR A 33 11.71 -6.25 -7.39
N ARG A 34 10.94 -5.30 -6.83
CA ARG A 34 11.40 -4.49 -5.71
C ARG A 34 10.23 -3.79 -5.04
N VAL A 35 10.27 -3.71 -3.73
CA VAL A 35 9.38 -2.84 -2.95
C VAL A 35 10.16 -1.55 -2.68
N VAL A 36 9.70 -0.43 -3.22
CA VAL A 36 10.39 0.86 -3.08
C VAL A 36 10.11 1.46 -1.71
N ASP A 37 8.82 1.54 -1.37
CA ASP A 37 8.35 1.92 -0.04
C ASP A 37 6.92 1.39 0.15
N GLY A 38 6.20 1.89 1.15
CA GLY A 38 4.89 1.35 1.48
C GLY A 38 3.81 1.55 0.43
N ASP A 39 3.99 2.48 -0.49
CA ASP A 39 2.98 2.80 -1.51
C ASP A 39 3.49 2.70 -2.95
N THR A 40 4.69 2.20 -3.15
CA THR A 40 5.29 2.07 -4.48
C THR A 40 6.03 0.74 -4.60
N VAL A 41 5.69 -0.01 -5.63
CA VAL A 41 6.29 -1.32 -5.89
C VAL A 41 6.72 -1.39 -7.36
N ARG A 42 7.76 -2.15 -7.64
CA ARG A 42 8.19 -2.42 -9.01
C ARG A 42 7.87 -3.86 -9.37
N VAL A 43 7.32 -4.03 -10.57
CA VAL A 43 6.92 -5.35 -11.09
C VAL A 43 7.48 -5.55 -12.49
N LEU A 44 7.59 -6.80 -12.88
CA LEU A 44 8.05 -7.15 -14.23
C LEU A 44 6.84 -7.38 -15.12
N ILE A 45 6.64 -6.50 -16.09
CA ILE A 45 5.55 -6.59 -17.07
C ILE A 45 6.16 -6.74 -18.46
N GLU A 46 5.89 -7.89 -19.10
CA GLU A 46 6.41 -8.19 -20.45
C GLU A 46 7.92 -7.96 -20.55
N GLY A 47 8.65 -8.38 -19.52
CA GLY A 47 10.10 -8.26 -19.48
C GLY A 47 10.62 -6.89 -19.09
N GLN A 48 9.74 -5.94 -18.74
CA GLN A 48 10.14 -4.60 -18.35
C GLN A 48 9.84 -4.33 -16.89
N ASP A 49 10.84 -3.80 -16.19
CA ASP A 49 10.72 -3.40 -14.81
C ASP A 49 9.90 -2.10 -14.73
N THR A 50 8.73 -2.17 -14.12
CA THR A 50 7.72 -1.12 -14.17
C THR A 50 7.33 -0.67 -12.77
N SER A 51 7.26 0.63 -12.57
CA SER A 51 6.87 1.21 -11.29
C SER A 51 5.36 1.31 -11.15
N VAL A 52 4.83 0.89 -10.01
CA VAL A 52 3.40 0.94 -9.69
C VAL A 52 3.20 1.74 -8.41
N ARG A 53 2.36 2.77 -8.50
CA ARG A 53 1.93 3.56 -7.35
C ARG A 53 0.55 3.06 -6.89
N LEU A 54 0.44 2.70 -5.64
CA LEU A 54 -0.81 2.17 -5.10
C LEU A 54 -1.85 3.28 -4.94
N ILE A 55 -3.02 3.07 -5.54
CA ILE A 55 -4.13 4.04 -5.50
C ILE A 55 -4.68 4.13 -4.08
N GLY A 56 -5.05 5.35 -3.69
CA GLY A 56 -5.86 5.60 -2.50
C GLY A 56 -5.11 5.61 -1.19
N ILE A 57 -3.81 5.44 -1.21
CA ILE A 57 -2.99 5.46 0.01
C ILE A 57 -1.77 6.37 -0.14
N ASP A 58 -1.30 6.86 1.00
CA ASP A 58 -0.04 7.57 1.10
C ASP A 58 0.68 7.05 2.34
N THR A 59 1.91 6.61 2.18
CA THR A 59 2.71 6.10 3.29
C THR A 59 3.76 7.10 3.70
N PRO A 60 4.25 7.03 4.96
CA PRO A 60 5.32 7.91 5.39
C PRO A 60 6.57 7.77 4.53
N GLU A 61 7.20 8.89 4.22
CA GLU A 61 8.32 8.97 3.28
C GLU A 61 9.59 8.33 3.83
N THR A 62 10.27 7.53 3.01
CA THR A 62 11.56 6.94 3.38
C THR A 62 12.67 7.20 2.37
N VAL A 63 12.33 7.52 1.11
CA VAL A 63 13.32 7.52 0.02
C VAL A 63 13.46 8.83 -0.74
N ALA A 64 12.65 9.84 -0.44
CA ALA A 64 12.76 11.12 -1.14
C ALA A 64 14.11 11.79 -0.82
N PRO A 65 14.88 12.22 -1.85
CA PRO A 65 16.26 12.65 -1.65
C PRO A 65 16.44 13.92 -0.80
N ASN A 66 15.43 14.77 -0.73
CA ASN A 66 15.52 16.03 0.01
C ASN A 66 14.53 16.12 1.17
N ARG A 67 14.03 14.97 1.64
CA ARG A 67 13.09 14.91 2.74
C ARG A 67 13.59 13.94 3.80
N PRO A 68 13.38 14.26 5.10
CA PRO A 68 13.73 13.32 6.15
C PRO A 68 12.83 12.08 6.10
N VAL A 69 13.31 10.99 6.68
CA VAL A 69 12.47 9.79 6.91
C VAL A 69 11.37 10.17 7.88
N GLU A 70 10.13 9.94 7.49
CA GLU A 70 8.98 10.26 8.31
C GLU A 70 8.71 9.18 9.36
N CYS A 71 8.03 9.55 10.44
CA CYS A 71 7.60 8.62 11.48
C CYS A 71 6.81 7.47 10.87
N ALA A 72 7.11 6.24 11.27
CA ALA A 72 6.55 5.00 10.74
C ALA A 72 6.94 4.66 9.29
N GLY A 73 7.80 5.46 8.65
CA GLY A 73 8.28 5.16 7.31
C GLY A 73 8.96 3.81 7.19
N PRO A 74 9.96 3.51 8.04
CA PRO A 74 10.62 2.22 8.01
C PRO A 74 9.67 1.05 8.26
N GLU A 75 8.74 1.18 9.18
CA GLU A 75 7.75 0.14 9.50
C GLU A 75 6.82 -0.11 8.32
N ALA A 76 6.37 0.94 7.64
CA ALA A 76 5.53 0.81 6.45
C ALA A 76 6.27 0.09 5.33
N SER A 77 7.53 0.46 5.08
CA SER A 77 8.34 -0.22 4.06
C SER A 77 8.56 -1.70 4.37
N VAL A 78 8.89 -2.02 5.64
CA VAL A 78 9.10 -3.40 6.06
C VAL A 78 7.82 -4.23 5.90
N TYR A 79 6.68 -3.66 6.30
CA TYR A 79 5.40 -4.35 6.16
C TYR A 79 5.06 -4.62 4.68
N ALA A 80 5.26 -3.62 3.82
CA ALA A 80 5.04 -3.79 2.39
C ALA A 80 5.96 -4.87 1.81
N GLU A 81 7.22 -4.91 2.23
CA GLU A 81 8.16 -5.96 1.84
C GLU A 81 7.70 -7.34 2.30
N GLN A 82 7.22 -7.45 3.54
CA GLN A 82 6.71 -8.72 4.06
C GLN A 82 5.51 -9.22 3.24
N LEU A 83 4.67 -8.31 2.77
CA LEU A 83 3.52 -8.68 1.95
C LEU A 83 3.90 -9.06 0.52
N MET A 84 4.81 -8.33 -0.10
CA MET A 84 4.99 -8.39 -1.55
C MET A 84 6.34 -8.93 -2.02
N SER A 85 7.38 -8.89 -1.21
CA SER A 85 8.71 -9.28 -1.66
C SER A 85 8.75 -10.76 -2.06
N GLY A 86 9.19 -11.03 -3.29
CA GLY A 86 9.25 -12.39 -3.80
C GLY A 86 7.90 -12.96 -4.24
N GLU A 87 6.86 -12.16 -4.21
CA GLU A 87 5.51 -12.59 -4.59
C GLU A 87 5.15 -12.16 -6.00
N ASP A 88 4.12 -12.78 -6.54
CA ASP A 88 3.44 -12.34 -7.76
C ASP A 88 2.22 -11.53 -7.35
N VAL A 89 1.96 -10.45 -8.08
CA VAL A 89 0.81 -9.59 -7.81
C VAL A 89 -0.06 -9.42 -9.04
N TYR A 90 -1.31 -9.05 -8.78
CA TYR A 90 -2.27 -8.67 -9.82
C TYR A 90 -2.57 -7.19 -9.69
N LEU A 91 -2.78 -6.53 -10.82
CA LEU A 91 -3.03 -5.09 -10.86
C LEU A 91 -4.45 -4.83 -11.34
N GLU A 92 -5.20 -4.09 -10.54
CA GLU A 92 -6.53 -3.59 -10.93
C GLU A 92 -6.40 -2.10 -11.21
N LEU A 93 -6.70 -1.69 -12.45
CA LEU A 93 -6.73 -0.28 -12.82
C LEU A 93 -8.08 0.34 -12.44
N ASP A 94 -8.09 1.65 -12.28
CA ASP A 94 -9.30 2.41 -11.98
C ASP A 94 -9.44 3.53 -13.00
N ALA A 95 -10.45 3.43 -13.85
CA ALA A 95 -10.66 4.41 -14.93
C ALA A 95 -10.81 5.84 -14.42
N SER A 96 -11.30 6.01 -13.19
CA SER A 96 -11.44 7.35 -12.59
C SER A 96 -10.11 8.03 -12.30
N GLN A 97 -9.02 7.24 -12.20
CA GLN A 97 -7.71 7.74 -11.81
C GLN A 97 -6.72 7.84 -12.98
N GLY A 98 -7.03 7.22 -14.12
CA GLY A 98 -6.11 7.08 -15.23
C GLY A 98 -5.11 5.95 -15.05
N THR A 99 -4.36 5.64 -16.10
CA THR A 99 -3.41 4.53 -16.09
C THR A 99 -2.06 4.92 -15.47
N TYR A 100 -1.61 6.15 -15.69
CA TYR A 100 -0.29 6.62 -15.24
C TYR A 100 -0.41 7.91 -14.44
N ASP A 101 0.47 8.07 -13.46
CA ASP A 101 0.60 9.35 -12.75
C ASP A 101 1.57 10.29 -13.50
N ASN A 102 1.83 11.47 -12.90
CA ASN A 102 2.72 12.47 -13.50
C ASN A 102 4.20 12.04 -13.54
N TYR A 103 4.54 10.96 -12.85
CA TYR A 103 5.90 10.39 -12.82
C TYR A 103 6.00 9.12 -13.65
N ASN A 104 5.00 8.87 -14.49
CA ASN A 104 4.93 7.72 -15.39
C ASN A 104 4.89 6.36 -14.64
N ARG A 105 4.33 6.35 -13.44
CA ARG A 105 4.06 5.12 -12.70
C ARG A 105 2.64 4.66 -12.99
N ILE A 106 2.44 3.35 -13.10
CA ILE A 106 1.09 2.78 -13.21
C ILE A 106 0.35 3.03 -11.90
N LEU A 107 -0.91 3.44 -12.01
CA LEU A 107 -1.81 3.60 -10.87
C LEU A 107 -2.69 2.35 -10.76
N ALA A 108 -2.61 1.65 -9.63
CA ALA A 108 -3.33 0.39 -9.47
C ALA A 108 -3.65 0.07 -8.01
N TYR A 109 -4.69 -0.76 -7.84
CA TYR A 109 -4.84 -1.55 -6.61
C TYR A 109 -4.05 -2.83 -6.83
N VAL A 110 -3.24 -3.19 -5.83
CA VAL A 110 -2.35 -4.34 -5.89
C VAL A 110 -2.98 -5.47 -5.08
N TRP A 111 -3.20 -6.60 -5.76
CA TRP A 111 -3.82 -7.78 -5.17
C TRP A 111 -2.81 -8.92 -5.07
N LEU A 112 -2.86 -9.61 -3.95
CA LEU A 112 -2.20 -10.90 -3.76
C LEU A 112 -3.22 -12.02 -3.92
N GLU A 113 -2.75 -13.26 -3.94
CA GLU A 113 -3.63 -14.42 -3.94
C GLU A 113 -4.59 -14.39 -2.75
N GLU A 114 -5.69 -15.14 -2.86
CA GLU A 114 -6.69 -15.26 -1.79
C GLU A 114 -7.38 -13.94 -1.47
N ASP A 115 -7.57 -13.09 -2.49
CA ASP A 115 -8.36 -11.85 -2.38
C ASP A 115 -7.80 -10.83 -1.38
N LEU A 116 -6.49 -10.81 -1.18
CA LEU A 116 -5.84 -9.83 -0.30
C LEU A 116 -5.41 -8.59 -1.11
N MET A 117 -6.01 -7.44 -0.81
CA MET A 117 -5.61 -6.16 -1.42
C MET A 117 -4.56 -5.48 -0.56
N VAL A 118 -3.37 -5.27 -1.11
CA VAL A 118 -2.25 -4.66 -0.39
C VAL A 118 -2.57 -3.23 0.05
N ASN A 119 -3.20 -2.43 -0.82
CA ASN A 119 -3.60 -1.05 -0.48
C ASN A 119 -4.39 -1.01 0.83
N LEU A 120 -5.40 -1.86 0.93
CA LEU A 120 -6.25 -1.91 2.13
C LEU A 120 -5.48 -2.42 3.34
N ALA A 121 -4.64 -3.44 3.15
CA ALA A 121 -3.83 -4.00 4.25
C ALA A 121 -2.92 -2.95 4.88
N MET A 122 -2.36 -2.04 4.07
CA MET A 122 -1.51 -0.95 4.58
C MET A 122 -2.31 0.01 5.45
N ILE A 123 -3.54 0.33 5.06
CA ILE A 123 -4.42 1.21 5.86
C ILE A 123 -4.85 0.51 7.15
N ASP A 124 -5.27 -0.75 7.05
CA ASP A 124 -5.71 -1.53 8.22
C ASP A 124 -4.63 -1.63 9.29
N ALA A 125 -3.38 -1.76 8.86
CA ALA A 125 -2.25 -1.81 9.81
C ALA A 125 -1.92 -0.46 10.42
N GLY A 126 -2.53 0.63 9.94
CA GLY A 126 -2.20 1.98 10.39
C GLY A 126 -0.88 2.49 9.81
N LEU A 127 -0.42 1.91 8.71
CA LEU A 127 0.87 2.26 8.10
C LEU A 127 0.73 3.09 6.82
N ALA A 128 -0.49 3.42 6.45
CA ALA A 128 -0.81 4.31 5.34
C ALA A 128 -2.01 5.15 5.70
N GLU A 129 -2.03 6.37 5.19
CA GLU A 129 -3.20 7.23 5.26
C GLU A 129 -4.02 7.05 3.99
N GLU A 130 -5.35 7.21 4.08
CA GLU A 130 -6.18 7.30 2.89
C GLU A 130 -5.79 8.57 2.13
N TYR A 131 -5.72 8.46 0.82
CA TYR A 131 -5.31 9.58 -0.02
C TYR A 131 -6.19 9.68 -1.26
N THR A 132 -6.85 10.83 -1.41
CA THR A 132 -7.62 11.18 -2.61
C THR A 132 -6.89 12.29 -3.33
N TYR A 133 -6.40 12.02 -4.56
CA TYR A 133 -5.65 13.02 -5.32
C TYR A 133 -6.58 14.14 -5.83
N ASP A 134 -7.42 13.85 -6.82
CA ASP A 134 -8.40 14.82 -7.35
C ASP A 134 -9.80 14.25 -7.28
N ASP A 135 -10.02 13.17 -8.00
CA ASP A 135 -11.33 12.54 -8.12
C ASP A 135 -11.49 11.37 -7.16
N PRO A 136 -12.70 11.13 -6.65
CA PRO A 136 -12.98 9.92 -5.88
C PRO A 136 -12.63 8.67 -6.69
N TYR A 137 -12.09 7.66 -6.01
CA TYR A 137 -11.74 6.39 -6.61
C TYR A 137 -12.70 5.30 -6.12
N THR A 138 -12.69 4.15 -6.79
CA THR A 138 -13.68 3.08 -6.56
C THR A 138 -13.78 2.65 -5.09
N TYR A 139 -12.64 2.48 -4.41
CA TYR A 139 -12.63 1.98 -3.03
C TYR A 139 -12.49 3.07 -1.98
N GLN A 140 -12.76 4.32 -2.33
CA GLN A 140 -12.54 5.45 -1.42
C GLN A 140 -13.27 5.29 -0.09
N GLN A 141 -14.56 4.95 -0.13
CA GLN A 141 -15.33 4.81 1.10
C GLN A 141 -14.77 3.68 1.98
N LEU A 142 -14.44 2.55 1.38
CA LEU A 142 -13.85 1.42 2.08
C LEU A 142 -12.54 1.83 2.77
N PHE A 143 -11.68 2.57 2.06
CA PHE A 143 -10.40 3.01 2.60
C PHE A 143 -10.58 4.04 3.71
N GLN A 144 -11.54 4.94 3.59
CA GLN A 144 -11.83 5.93 4.63
C GLN A 144 -12.35 5.24 5.91
N GLU A 145 -13.18 4.23 5.76
CA GLU A 145 -13.69 3.45 6.90
C GLU A 145 -12.55 2.67 7.57
N ALA A 146 -11.69 2.06 6.79
CA ALA A 146 -10.53 1.33 7.32
C ALA A 146 -9.57 2.26 8.07
N GLU A 147 -9.34 3.46 7.54
CA GLU A 147 -8.52 4.46 8.24
C GLU A 147 -9.14 4.86 9.57
N GLN A 148 -10.44 5.08 9.61
CA GLN A 148 -11.11 5.43 10.86
C GLN A 148 -10.99 4.31 11.89
N ASP A 149 -11.13 3.06 11.46
CA ASP A 149 -10.96 1.91 12.35
C ASP A 149 -9.53 1.84 12.89
N ALA A 150 -8.53 2.08 12.05
CA ALA A 150 -7.14 2.10 12.48
C ALA A 150 -6.86 3.23 13.49
N LYS A 151 -7.47 4.39 13.27
CA LYS A 151 -7.38 5.52 14.21
C LYS A 151 -8.02 5.20 15.55
N ASP A 152 -9.22 4.62 15.53
CA ASP A 152 -9.96 4.26 16.75
C ASP A 152 -9.18 3.23 17.57
N ASP A 153 -8.50 2.32 16.90
CA ASP A 153 -7.70 1.26 17.54
C ASP A 153 -6.26 1.70 17.81
N LEU A 154 -5.89 2.93 17.48
CA LEU A 154 -4.54 3.48 17.67
C LEU A 154 -3.45 2.62 17.02
N ARG A 155 -3.70 2.11 15.81
CA ARG A 155 -2.74 1.29 15.09
C ARG A 155 -1.67 2.14 14.41
N GLY A 156 -0.46 1.62 14.34
CA GLY A 156 0.65 2.20 13.60
C GLY A 156 0.86 3.69 13.83
N LEU A 157 0.65 4.48 12.78
CA LEU A 157 0.74 5.95 12.79
C LEU A 157 -0.12 6.59 13.87
N TRP A 158 -1.20 5.93 14.25
CA TRP A 158 -2.26 6.55 15.05
C TRP A 158 -2.05 6.35 16.56
N GLY A 159 -0.92 5.75 16.96
CA GLY A 159 -0.61 5.64 18.37
C GLY A 159 0.43 4.59 18.75
N GLN A 160 0.58 3.53 17.97
CA GLN A 160 1.56 2.48 18.30
C GLN A 160 3.00 2.94 18.03
N ILE A 161 3.23 3.72 16.99
CA ILE A 161 4.56 4.14 16.56
C ILE A 161 4.75 5.63 16.77
N CYS A 162 3.81 6.40 16.32
CA CYS A 162 3.89 7.84 16.34
C CYS A 162 2.98 8.46 17.38
#